data_e275410f6e74d30cfa96e92a21c08535
#
_entry.id   e275410f6e74d30cfa96e92a21c08535
#
_cell.length_a   1.000
_cell.length_b   1.000
_cell.length_c   1.000
_cell.angle_alpha   90.00
_cell.angle_beta   90.00
_cell.angle_gamma   90.00
#
_symmetry.space_group_name_H-M   'P 1'
#
loop_
_entity.id
_entity.type
_entity.pdbx_description
1 polymer ?
#
loop_
_entity_poly.entity_id
_entity_poly.type
_entity_poly.pdbx_seq_one_letter_code
_entity_poly.pdbx_strand_id
1 'polypeptide(L)'
;MGKSMTRALDVVIVEDEPHLAELHREYIEQNFHLRVVGIAASIEQACSLIRQHQPRLILLDNYLPDGKGVELIDNPLLKSYECSVIFITAASDMQTCSHAMRSGAFDYLIKPVFFQRLHASLERFMRFIHTVQQVKVVDQHALDRLFN
;
A
#
# COMPACT_ATOMS: atom_id res chain seq x y z
N MET A 1 26.63 -5.24 9.51
CA MET A 1 26.20 -5.54 8.82
C MET A 1 25.02 -6.11 8.78
N GLY A 2 24.60 -6.79 9.44
CA GLY A 2 23.36 -7.50 9.28
C GLY A 2 22.16 -6.74 8.99
N LYS A 3 22.04 -5.52 9.37
CA LYS A 3 20.88 -4.81 9.18
C LYS A 3 20.61 -4.61 7.80
N SER A 4 21.56 -4.53 7.01
CA SER A 4 21.32 -4.30 5.62
C SER A 4 20.67 -5.48 4.93
N MET A 5 20.45 -6.55 5.67
CA MET A 5 19.77 -7.70 5.10
C MET A 5 18.33 -7.41 4.77
N THR A 6 17.72 -6.45 5.43
CA THR A 6 16.32 -6.15 5.17
C THR A 6 16.19 -5.38 3.86
N ARG A 7 15.46 -5.97 2.92
CA ARG A 7 15.18 -5.32 1.65
C ARG A 7 14.09 -4.28 1.82
N ALA A 8 14.13 -3.22 1.01
CA ALA A 8 13.03 -2.28 0.93
C ALA A 8 11.77 -3.02 0.47
N LEU A 9 10.64 -2.66 1.03
CA LEU A 9 9.37 -3.24 0.61
C LEU A 9 8.89 -2.55 -0.67
N ASP A 10 8.28 -3.31 -1.54
CA ASP A 10 7.82 -2.82 -2.83
C ASP A 10 6.48 -2.12 -2.72
N VAL A 11 6.39 -0.96 -3.38
CA VAL A 11 5.20 -0.13 -3.42
C VAL A 11 4.81 0.11 -4.87
N VAL A 12 3.51 0.08 -5.16
CA VAL A 12 2.97 0.54 -6.44
C VAL A 12 2.10 1.76 -6.16
N ILE A 13 2.28 2.80 -6.96
CA ILE A 13 1.45 4.00 -6.90
C ILE A 13 0.48 3.95 -8.07
N VAL A 14 -0.81 4.12 -7.81
CA VAL A 14 -1.85 4.17 -8.83
C VAL A 14 -2.40 5.59 -8.86
N GLU A 15 -1.97 6.38 -9.83
CA GLU A 15 -2.27 7.80 -9.94
C GLU A 15 -2.09 8.21 -11.39
N ASP A 16 -3.12 8.80 -12.01
CA ASP A 16 -3.06 9.16 -13.42
C ASP A 16 -2.45 10.54 -13.69
N GLU A 17 -2.20 11.33 -12.65
CA GLU A 17 -1.53 12.62 -12.80
C GLU A 17 -0.04 12.40 -12.57
N PRO A 18 0.79 12.46 -13.65
CA PRO A 18 2.19 12.02 -13.55
C PRO A 18 3.03 12.83 -12.56
N HIS A 19 2.81 14.13 -12.50
CA HIS A 19 3.59 14.98 -11.61
C HIS A 19 3.31 14.66 -10.16
N LEU A 20 2.04 14.43 -9.82
CA LEU A 20 1.65 14.09 -8.47
C LEU A 20 2.20 12.71 -8.08
N ALA A 21 2.12 11.76 -9.00
CA ALA A 21 2.67 10.42 -8.76
C ALA A 21 4.16 10.49 -8.46
N GLU A 22 4.91 11.31 -9.20
CA GLU A 22 6.35 11.49 -8.99
C GLU A 22 6.65 12.13 -7.64
N LEU A 23 5.85 13.12 -7.24
CA LEU A 23 6.03 13.76 -5.94
C LEU A 23 5.84 12.73 -4.81
N HIS A 24 4.84 11.88 -4.92
CA HIS A 24 4.61 10.85 -3.92
C HIS A 24 5.75 9.83 -3.92
N ARG A 25 6.23 9.43 -5.09
CA ARG A 25 7.34 8.49 -5.18
C ARG A 25 8.58 9.03 -4.50
N GLU A 26 8.93 10.27 -4.79
CA GLU A 26 10.09 10.90 -4.17
C GLU A 26 9.95 10.96 -2.65
N TYR A 27 8.79 11.37 -2.18
CA TYR A 27 8.57 11.47 -0.75
C TYR A 27 8.70 10.12 -0.06
N ILE A 28 8.09 9.11 -0.63
CA ILE A 28 8.11 7.75 -0.08
C ILE A 28 9.54 7.22 -0.01
N GLU A 29 10.28 7.34 -1.11
CA GLU A 29 11.63 6.77 -1.18
C GLU A 29 12.65 7.53 -0.36
N GLN A 30 12.47 8.84 -0.19
CA GLN A 30 13.40 9.65 0.59
C GLN A 30 13.19 9.51 2.09
N ASN A 31 12.00 9.15 2.52
CA ASN A 31 11.67 9.17 3.94
C ASN A 31 11.44 7.78 4.56
N PHE A 32 11.34 6.74 3.74
CA PHE A 32 11.04 5.39 4.23
C PHE A 32 11.86 4.35 3.48
N HIS A 33 12.06 3.22 4.11
CA HIS A 33 12.73 2.08 3.47
C HIS A 33 11.71 1.33 2.60
N LEU A 34 11.23 2.03 1.58
CA LEU A 34 10.25 1.55 0.63
C LEU A 34 10.76 1.85 -0.78
N ARG A 35 10.42 0.99 -1.72
CA ARG A 35 10.83 1.15 -3.12
C ARG A 35 9.60 1.15 -4.01
N VAL A 36 9.41 2.22 -4.78
CA VAL A 36 8.30 2.30 -5.72
C VAL A 36 8.71 1.56 -6.99
N VAL A 37 8.12 0.40 -7.21
CA VAL A 37 8.48 -0.46 -8.34
C VAL A 37 7.70 -0.14 -9.60
N GLY A 38 6.67 0.68 -9.49
CA GLY A 38 5.92 1.12 -10.66
C GLY A 38 4.86 2.15 -10.31
N ILE A 39 4.51 2.93 -11.32
CA ILE A 39 3.43 3.90 -11.24
C ILE A 39 2.43 3.54 -12.34
N ALA A 40 1.18 3.32 -11.96
CA ALA A 40 0.10 2.98 -12.89
C ALA A 40 -0.82 4.17 -13.05
N ALA A 41 -1.18 4.49 -14.28
CA ALA A 41 -2.09 5.59 -14.58
C ALA A 41 -3.53 5.12 -14.78
N SER A 42 -3.80 3.82 -14.64
CA SER A 42 -5.11 3.23 -14.86
C SER A 42 -5.25 1.96 -14.05
N ILE A 43 -6.47 1.47 -13.91
CA ILE A 43 -6.74 0.20 -13.23
C ILE A 43 -6.05 -0.95 -13.98
N GLU A 44 -6.10 -0.93 -15.30
CA GLU A 44 -5.49 -1.97 -16.12
C GLU A 44 -3.98 -2.05 -15.88
N GLN A 45 -3.31 -0.89 -15.91
CA GLN A 45 -1.88 -0.84 -15.63
C GLN A 45 -1.57 -1.27 -14.21
N ALA A 46 -2.43 -0.89 -13.26
CA ALA A 46 -2.26 -1.29 -11.87
C ALA A 46 -2.29 -2.80 -11.73
N CYS A 47 -3.28 -3.45 -12.34
CA CYS A 47 -3.36 -4.91 -12.29
C CYS A 47 -2.12 -5.59 -12.86
N SER A 48 -1.58 -5.05 -13.96
CA SER A 48 -0.38 -5.58 -14.57
C SER A 48 0.82 -5.48 -13.63
N LEU A 49 1.02 -4.31 -13.01
CA LEU A 49 2.12 -4.10 -12.08
C LEU A 49 1.97 -4.95 -10.82
N ILE A 50 0.74 -5.11 -10.33
CA ILE A 50 0.48 -5.91 -9.15
C ILE A 50 0.81 -7.38 -9.42
N ARG A 51 0.41 -7.90 -10.57
CA ARG A 51 0.75 -9.29 -10.94
C ARG A 51 2.25 -9.48 -11.06
N GLN A 52 2.92 -8.51 -11.63
CA GLN A 52 4.36 -8.60 -11.87
C GLN A 52 5.16 -8.51 -10.58
N HIS A 53 4.80 -7.59 -9.68
CA HIS A 53 5.64 -7.26 -8.53
C HIS A 53 5.12 -7.73 -7.19
N GLN A 54 3.83 -8.01 -7.08
CA GLN A 54 3.17 -8.35 -5.81
C GLN A 54 3.62 -7.40 -4.69
N PRO A 55 3.35 -6.08 -4.84
CA PRO A 55 3.84 -5.10 -3.87
C PRO A 55 3.19 -5.29 -2.51
N ARG A 56 3.89 -4.90 -1.46
CA ARG A 56 3.34 -4.96 -0.11
C ARG A 56 2.44 -3.77 0.22
N LEU A 57 2.55 -2.71 -0.55
CA LEU A 57 1.75 -1.50 -0.34
C LEU A 57 1.33 -0.92 -1.68
N ILE A 58 0.08 -0.50 -1.76
CA ILE A 58 -0.43 0.23 -2.92
C ILE A 58 -0.99 1.56 -2.43
N LEU A 59 -0.53 2.65 -3.04
CA LEU A 59 -1.10 3.97 -2.84
C LEU A 59 -2.08 4.18 -4.00
N LEU A 60 -3.38 4.19 -3.71
CA LEU A 60 -4.42 4.02 -4.71
C LEU A 60 -5.36 5.21 -4.78
N ASP A 61 -5.30 5.97 -5.89
CA ASP A 61 -6.27 7.04 -6.15
C ASP A 61 -7.58 6.43 -6.62
N ASN A 62 -8.70 7.00 -6.17
CA ASN A 62 -10.01 6.53 -6.57
C ASN A 62 -10.42 6.99 -7.98
N TYR A 63 -9.77 8.02 -8.53
CA TYR A 63 -10.21 8.62 -9.80
C TYR A 63 -9.25 8.27 -10.92
N LEU A 64 -9.61 7.27 -11.72
CA LEU A 64 -8.77 6.76 -12.80
C LEU A 64 -9.55 6.80 -14.11
N PRO A 65 -8.87 6.89 -15.25
CA PRO A 65 -9.57 7.04 -16.54
C PRO A 65 -10.45 5.86 -16.93
N ASP A 66 -10.15 4.67 -16.44
CA ASP A 66 -10.88 3.46 -16.79
C ASP A 66 -11.77 2.93 -15.66
N GLY A 67 -11.96 3.71 -14.58
CA GLY A 67 -12.86 3.29 -13.52
C GLY A 67 -12.47 3.89 -12.18
N LYS A 68 -13.06 3.35 -11.13
CA LYS A 68 -12.78 3.83 -9.77
C LYS A 68 -11.82 2.89 -9.05
N GLY A 69 -10.87 3.48 -8.36
CA GLY A 69 -9.86 2.72 -7.63
C GLY A 69 -10.44 1.79 -6.59
N VAL A 70 -11.59 2.14 -5.99
CA VAL A 70 -12.22 1.30 -5.00
C VAL A 70 -12.54 -0.10 -5.56
N GLU A 71 -12.77 -0.21 -6.85
CA GLU A 71 -13.02 -1.51 -7.49
C GLU A 71 -11.82 -2.43 -7.38
N LEU A 72 -10.62 -1.86 -7.35
CA LEU A 72 -9.41 -2.66 -7.24
C LEU A 72 -9.27 -3.28 -5.86
N ILE A 73 -9.77 -2.61 -4.82
CA ILE A 73 -9.69 -3.15 -3.46
C ILE A 73 -10.45 -4.47 -3.36
N ASP A 74 -11.57 -4.59 -4.07
CA ASP A 74 -12.38 -5.80 -4.05
C ASP A 74 -11.90 -6.87 -5.03
N ASN A 75 -10.88 -6.56 -5.83
CA ASN A 75 -10.40 -7.48 -6.85
C ASN A 75 -9.72 -8.68 -6.20
N PRO A 76 -10.04 -9.92 -6.63
CA PRO A 76 -9.40 -11.12 -6.09
C PRO A 76 -7.87 -11.09 -6.15
N LEU A 77 -7.30 -10.37 -7.11
CA LEU A 77 -5.86 -10.24 -7.24
C LEU A 77 -5.23 -9.69 -5.97
N LEU A 78 -5.83 -8.65 -5.37
CA LEU A 78 -5.31 -8.06 -4.13
C LEU A 78 -5.54 -8.95 -2.92
N LYS A 79 -6.51 -9.86 -3.00
CA LYS A 79 -6.80 -10.74 -1.89
C LYS A 79 -6.00 -12.03 -1.95
N SER A 80 -5.23 -12.24 -3.00
CA SER A 80 -4.48 -13.47 -3.19
C SER A 80 -3.14 -13.48 -2.46
N TYR A 81 -2.71 -12.33 -1.93
CA TYR A 81 -1.44 -12.23 -1.20
C TYR A 81 -1.51 -11.07 -0.22
N GLU A 82 -0.50 -10.94 0.64
CA GLU A 82 -0.46 -9.88 1.65
C GLU A 82 -0.11 -8.54 1.02
N CYS A 83 -1.10 -7.65 0.94
CA CYS A 83 -0.94 -6.32 0.39
C CYS A 83 -1.78 -5.34 1.18
N SER A 84 -1.20 -4.22 1.56
CA SER A 84 -1.94 -3.14 2.21
C SER A 84 -2.25 -2.04 1.18
N VAL A 85 -3.40 -1.41 1.33
CA VAL A 85 -3.82 -0.33 0.43
C VAL A 85 -4.06 0.94 1.24
N ILE A 86 -3.39 2.03 0.85
CA ILE A 86 -3.72 3.37 1.32
C ILE A 86 -4.55 4.01 0.22
N PHE A 87 -5.81 4.30 0.54
CA PHE A 87 -6.80 4.74 -0.44
C PHE A 87 -6.91 6.26 -0.44
N ILE A 88 -6.91 6.89 -1.62
CA ILE A 88 -6.97 8.35 -1.75
C ILE A 88 -8.26 8.73 -2.44
N THR A 89 -9.06 9.61 -1.82
CA THR A 89 -10.35 10.00 -2.37
C THR A 89 -10.68 11.46 -2.03
N ALA A 90 -11.73 11.99 -2.63
CA ALA A 90 -12.20 13.34 -2.33
C ALA A 90 -13.09 13.33 -1.09
N ALA A 91 -13.15 14.48 -0.41
CA ALA A 91 -13.98 14.63 0.78
C ALA A 91 -15.47 14.38 0.49
N SER A 92 -15.90 14.59 -0.76
CA SER A 92 -17.28 14.36 -1.16
C SER A 92 -17.63 12.88 -1.30
N ASP A 93 -16.65 11.97 -1.27
CA ASP A 93 -16.88 10.54 -1.52
C ASP A 93 -16.70 9.70 -0.26
N MET A 94 -17.26 10.15 0.86
CA MET A 94 -17.08 9.43 2.12
C MET A 94 -17.74 8.07 2.14
N GLN A 95 -18.78 7.86 1.35
CA GLN A 95 -19.38 6.52 1.24
C GLN A 95 -18.40 5.54 0.58
N THR A 96 -17.70 5.98 -0.45
CA THR A 96 -16.69 5.18 -1.10
C THR A 96 -15.53 4.90 -0.14
N CYS A 97 -15.14 5.90 0.64
CA CYS A 97 -14.11 5.75 1.65
C CYS A 97 -14.50 4.70 2.68
N SER A 98 -15.74 4.77 3.16
CA SER A 98 -16.27 3.80 4.13
C SER A 98 -16.25 2.38 3.55
N HIS A 99 -16.65 2.24 2.28
CA HIS A 99 -16.60 0.94 1.61
C HIS A 99 -15.18 0.41 1.53
N ALA A 100 -14.23 1.26 1.14
CA ALA A 100 -12.83 0.87 1.04
C ALA A 100 -12.29 0.36 2.37
N MET A 101 -12.61 1.06 3.46
CA MET A 101 -12.15 0.65 4.79
C MET A 101 -12.79 -0.66 5.22
N ARG A 102 -14.08 -0.86 4.94
CA ARG A 102 -14.73 -2.12 5.26
C ARG A 102 -14.23 -3.28 4.41
N SER A 103 -13.74 -2.99 3.20
CA SER A 103 -13.18 -4.00 2.31
C SER A 103 -11.72 -4.31 2.62
N GLY A 104 -11.14 -3.65 3.62
CA GLY A 104 -9.81 -3.99 4.09
C GLY A 104 -8.71 -3.01 3.74
N ALA A 105 -9.03 -1.80 3.31
CA ALA A 105 -8.00 -0.79 3.10
C ALA A 105 -7.29 -0.52 4.42
N PHE A 106 -5.98 -0.32 4.36
CA PHE A 106 -5.18 -0.06 5.55
C PHE A 106 -5.46 1.33 6.13
N ASP A 107 -5.59 2.31 5.25
CA ASP A 107 -5.84 3.69 5.65
C ASP A 107 -6.44 4.43 4.47
N TYR A 108 -6.91 5.66 4.72
CA TYR A 108 -7.41 6.52 3.65
C TYR A 108 -6.84 7.92 3.82
N LEU A 109 -6.71 8.63 2.70
CA LEU A 109 -6.26 10.01 2.67
C LEU A 109 -7.27 10.81 1.87
N ILE A 110 -7.58 12.02 2.34
CA ILE A 110 -8.53 12.90 1.66
C ILE A 110 -7.75 13.94 0.87
N LYS A 111 -8.15 14.17 -0.38
CA LYS A 111 -7.53 15.19 -1.23
C LYS A 111 -7.89 16.59 -0.72
N PRO A 112 -6.95 17.51 -0.76
CA PRO A 112 -5.57 17.39 -1.21
C PRO A 112 -4.72 16.64 -0.18
N VAL A 113 -3.82 15.77 -0.65
CA VAL A 113 -3.00 14.95 0.24
C VAL A 113 -1.81 15.78 0.71
N PHE A 114 -1.79 16.11 1.99
CA PHE A 114 -0.66 16.81 2.59
C PHE A 114 0.41 15.81 2.99
N PHE A 115 1.68 16.18 2.83
CA PHE A 115 2.78 15.28 3.15
C PHE A 115 2.75 14.81 4.61
N GLN A 116 2.32 15.67 5.54
CA GLN A 116 2.24 15.28 6.93
C GLN A 116 1.27 14.12 7.15
N ARG A 117 0.14 14.15 6.46
CA ARG A 117 -0.85 13.09 6.57
C ARG A 117 -0.37 11.80 5.89
N LEU A 118 0.27 11.94 4.73
CA LEU A 118 0.87 10.81 4.04
C LEU A 118 1.96 10.18 4.92
N HIS A 119 2.79 11.00 5.54
CA HIS A 119 3.85 10.53 6.41
C HIS A 119 3.29 9.70 7.58
N ALA A 120 2.25 10.21 8.23
CA ALA A 120 1.63 9.50 9.34
C ALA A 120 1.09 8.14 8.93
N SER A 121 0.48 8.05 7.74
CA SER A 121 -0.05 6.80 7.22
C SER A 121 1.07 5.81 6.94
N LEU A 122 2.15 6.28 6.33
CA LEU A 122 3.30 5.42 6.02
C LEU A 122 4.02 4.94 7.28
N GLU A 123 4.12 5.80 8.30
CA GLU A 123 4.67 5.36 9.58
C GLU A 123 3.83 4.26 10.22
N ARG A 124 2.51 4.40 10.17
CA ARG A 124 1.62 3.37 10.68
C ARG A 124 1.80 2.07 9.91
N PHE A 125 1.96 2.16 8.59
CA PHE A 125 2.20 0.97 7.77
C PHE A 125 3.51 0.30 8.16
N MET A 126 4.58 1.06 8.35
CA MET A 126 5.87 0.49 8.72
C MET A 126 5.80 -0.20 10.09
N ARG A 127 5.09 0.42 11.05
CA ARG A 127 4.88 -0.20 12.36
C ARG A 127 4.07 -1.49 12.25
N PHE A 128 3.04 -1.48 11.40
CA PHE A 128 2.22 -2.66 11.16
C PHE A 128 3.05 -3.82 10.60
N ILE A 129 3.89 -3.54 9.60
CA ILE A 129 4.75 -4.55 9.00
C ILE A 129 5.72 -5.10 10.05
N HIS A 130 6.30 -4.24 10.86
CA HIS A 130 7.21 -4.67 11.91
C HIS A 130 6.50 -5.59 12.91
N THR A 131 5.29 -5.22 13.32
CA THR A 131 4.50 -6.03 14.25
C THR A 131 4.16 -7.39 13.66
N VAL A 132 3.75 -7.42 12.40
CA VAL A 132 3.42 -8.68 11.73
C VAL A 132 4.64 -9.61 11.68
N GLN A 133 5.82 -9.05 11.38
CA GLN A 133 7.04 -9.83 11.34
C GLN A 133 7.39 -10.38 12.72
N GLN A 134 7.19 -9.59 13.77
CA GLN A 134 7.44 -10.04 15.14
C GLN A 134 6.50 -11.18 15.54
N VAL A 135 5.23 -11.08 15.19
CA VAL A 135 4.25 -12.11 15.47
C VAL A 135 4.62 -13.42 14.78
N LYS A 136 5.03 -13.35 13.53
CA LYS A 136 5.43 -14.55 12.78
C LYS A 136 6.63 -15.24 13.42
N VAL A 137 7.59 -14.48 13.92
CA VAL A 137 8.75 -15.04 14.60
C VAL A 137 8.34 -15.74 15.89
N VAL A 138 7.45 -15.11 16.68
CA VAL A 138 6.95 -15.70 17.92
C VAL A 138 6.20 -17.00 17.63
N ASP A 139 5.35 -17.02 16.62
CA ASP A 139 4.60 -18.22 16.24
C ASP A 139 5.53 -19.35 15.83
N GLN A 140 6.58 -19.04 15.07
CA GLN A 140 7.54 -20.05 14.66
C GLN A 140 8.28 -20.65 15.87
N HIS A 141 8.67 -19.81 16.81
CA HIS A 141 9.35 -20.29 18.03
C HIS A 141 8.43 -21.18 18.85
N ALA A 142 7.15 -20.82 18.94
CA ALA A 142 6.19 -21.63 19.67
C ALA A 142 6.02 -23.01 19.02
N LEU A 143 5.96 -23.05 17.70
CA LEU A 143 5.86 -24.31 16.98
C LEU A 143 7.12 -25.16 17.17
N ASP A 144 8.29 -24.54 17.10
CA ASP A 144 9.55 -25.24 17.29
C ASP A 144 9.61 -25.90 18.66
N ARG A 145 9.18 -25.18 19.71
CA ARG A 145 9.16 -25.73 21.05
C ARG A 145 8.19 -26.90 21.18
N LEU A 146 7.08 -26.84 20.44
CA LEU A 146 6.08 -27.87 20.51
C LEU A 146 6.57 -29.20 19.94
N PHE A 147 7.41 -29.15 18.92
CA PHE A 147 7.85 -30.33 18.22
C PHE A 147 9.30 -30.75 18.52
N ASN A 148 9.92 -30.08 19.42
CA ASN A 148 11.25 -30.43 19.90
C ASN A 148 11.17 -30.89 21.39
#